data_c0a436b7faae923b8476f55f93d087de
#
_entry.id   c0a436b7faae923b8476f55f93d087de
#
_cell.length_a   1.000
_cell.length_b   1.000
_cell.length_c   1.000
_cell.angle_alpha   90.00
_cell.angle_beta   90.00
_cell.angle_gamma   90.00
#
_symmetry.space_group_name_H-M   'P 1'
#
loop_
_entity.id
_entity.type
_entity.pdbx_description
1 polymer ?
#
loop_
_entity_poly.entity_id
_entity_poly.type
_entity_poly.pdbx_seq_one_letter_code
_entity_poly.pdbx_strand_id
1 'polypeptide(L)'
;MFDLVTDHNGTEHCEPLILRSDPDGGLVDTDRNVEFALLGILENSDLPTPGARWLDADGRWLGRPSLIMQRCPGDCDYRVLSDSQRSITQRRALAESFCDLMAQVHSTDWQALGLSAVLDGSGQLGAPAELDAWEKVLRQNQLEPLPELDFAIAGLRASAPEPARTALVHADFKPGNILLDGDRITALLDWELAHLGDPLEDLGWVTQPLRRAEHLIDGAWDADDLIAHYEQATGFDVDRSSLRWWQAFSTFKTAVMQVSGLRSFIDGRSDEPFRPTRRVLSTLLDFVVKEDFR
;
A
#
# COMPACT_ATOMS: atom_id res chain seq x y z
N MET A 1 2.78 -9.18 -20.46
CA MET A 1 3.78 -10.18 -20.04
C MET A 1 4.47 -10.71 -21.29
N PHE A 2 5.79 -10.91 -21.25
CA PHE A 2 6.60 -11.40 -22.37
C PHE A 2 7.89 -12.03 -21.82
N ASP A 3 8.58 -12.77 -22.66
CA ASP A 3 9.88 -13.35 -22.34
C ASP A 3 10.93 -12.70 -23.25
N LEU A 4 12.01 -12.17 -22.65
CA LEU A 4 13.15 -11.65 -23.38
C LEU A 4 14.14 -12.80 -23.63
N VAL A 5 14.37 -13.14 -24.88
CA VAL A 5 15.36 -14.14 -25.26
C VAL A 5 16.60 -13.43 -25.82
N THR A 6 17.73 -13.67 -25.18
CA THR A 6 19.03 -13.14 -25.62
C THR A 6 19.98 -14.30 -25.91
N ASP A 7 20.80 -14.17 -26.95
CA ASP A 7 21.85 -15.12 -27.26
C ASP A 7 23.23 -14.53 -26.88
N HIS A 8 23.90 -15.20 -25.97
CA HIS A 8 25.28 -14.88 -25.61
C HIS A 8 26.21 -16.05 -26.00
N ASN A 9 26.94 -15.90 -27.10
CA ASN A 9 27.90 -16.89 -27.61
C ASN A 9 27.25 -18.30 -27.87
N GLY A 10 26.06 -18.33 -28.45
CA GLY A 10 25.34 -19.56 -28.76
C GLY A 10 24.60 -20.18 -27.56
N THR A 11 24.49 -19.46 -26.46
CA THR A 11 23.66 -19.86 -25.31
C THR A 11 22.46 -18.93 -25.22
N GLU A 12 21.26 -19.47 -25.40
CA GLU A 12 20.01 -18.74 -25.20
C GLU A 12 19.77 -18.53 -23.70
N HIS A 13 19.50 -17.27 -23.34
CA HIS A 13 19.04 -16.88 -22.01
C HIS A 13 17.63 -16.30 -22.13
N CYS A 14 16.70 -16.85 -21.37
CA CYS A 14 15.30 -16.43 -21.36
C CYS A 14 14.99 -15.77 -20.02
N GLU A 15 14.63 -14.49 -20.04
CA GLU A 15 14.20 -13.73 -18.85
C GLU A 15 12.69 -13.42 -18.94
N PRO A 16 11.87 -13.91 -18.00
CA PRO A 16 10.46 -13.59 -17.94
C PRO A 16 10.25 -12.17 -17.42
N LEU A 17 9.51 -11.36 -18.16
CA LEU A 17 9.32 -9.94 -17.89
C LEU A 17 7.83 -9.56 -17.89
N ILE A 18 7.52 -8.45 -17.19
CA ILE A 18 6.23 -7.79 -17.20
C ILE A 18 6.42 -6.31 -17.54
N LEU A 19 5.60 -5.79 -18.43
CA LEU A 19 5.45 -4.37 -18.71
C LEU A 19 4.29 -3.84 -17.89
N ARG A 20 4.52 -2.82 -17.09
CA ARG A 20 3.52 -2.02 -16.38
C ARG A 20 3.52 -0.62 -16.97
N SER A 21 2.40 -0.19 -17.51
CA SER A 21 2.20 1.16 -18.06
C SER A 21 1.15 1.90 -17.26
N ASP A 22 1.29 3.21 -17.15
CA ASP A 22 0.30 4.03 -16.47
C ASP A 22 -1.03 3.98 -17.22
N PRO A 23 -2.16 3.79 -16.52
CA PRO A 23 -3.47 3.95 -17.12
C PRO A 23 -3.72 5.43 -17.46
N ASP A 24 -4.63 5.70 -18.38
CA ASP A 24 -5.04 7.07 -18.71
C ASP A 24 -5.72 7.79 -17.53
N GLY A 25 -6.14 7.05 -16.50
CA GLY A 25 -6.74 7.55 -15.26
C GLY A 25 -6.35 6.70 -14.06
N GLY A 26 -5.32 7.12 -13.33
CA GLY A 26 -4.98 6.54 -12.03
C GLY A 26 -5.89 7.07 -10.91
N LEU A 27 -5.97 6.33 -9.80
CA LEU A 27 -6.63 6.80 -8.57
C LEU A 27 -5.77 7.83 -7.82
N VAL A 28 -4.45 7.77 -8.05
CA VAL A 28 -3.44 8.65 -7.46
C VAL A 28 -2.38 8.92 -8.53
N ASP A 29 -1.87 10.14 -8.57
CA ASP A 29 -0.71 10.47 -9.41
C ASP A 29 0.54 9.88 -8.75
N THR A 30 1.25 9.03 -9.47
CA THR A 30 2.46 8.35 -9.00
C THR A 30 3.65 8.67 -9.90
N ASP A 31 4.86 8.64 -9.33
CA ASP A 31 6.09 8.88 -10.09
C ASP A 31 6.80 7.54 -10.37
N ARG A 32 6.78 7.12 -11.62
CA ARG A 32 7.47 5.89 -12.06
C ARG A 32 8.98 5.93 -11.87
N ASN A 33 9.59 7.12 -11.83
CA ASN A 33 11.01 7.24 -11.51
C ASN A 33 11.29 6.81 -10.08
N VAL A 34 10.42 7.21 -9.14
CA VAL A 34 10.53 6.85 -7.72
C VAL A 34 10.36 5.34 -7.55
N GLU A 35 9.30 4.76 -8.11
CA GLU A 35 9.05 3.31 -8.03
C GLU A 35 10.21 2.51 -8.64
N PHE A 36 10.71 2.91 -9.83
CA PHE A 36 11.83 2.24 -10.49
C PHE A 36 13.10 2.29 -9.65
N ALA A 37 13.44 3.47 -9.12
CA ALA A 37 14.63 3.66 -8.29
C ALA A 37 14.54 2.87 -6.98
N LEU A 38 13.35 2.88 -6.35
CA LEU A 38 13.08 2.12 -5.14
C LEU A 38 13.26 0.62 -5.36
N LEU A 39 12.62 0.05 -6.40
CA LEU A 39 12.77 -1.37 -6.73
C LEU A 39 14.21 -1.75 -7.01
N GLY A 40 14.98 -0.88 -7.71
CA GLY A 40 16.40 -1.10 -7.98
C GLY A 40 17.25 -1.15 -6.69
N ILE A 41 16.88 -0.37 -5.66
CA ILE A 41 17.55 -0.43 -4.36
C ILE A 41 17.12 -1.67 -3.58
N LEU A 42 15.82 -1.96 -3.54
CA LEU A 42 15.25 -3.09 -2.79
C LEU A 42 15.69 -4.46 -3.35
N GLU A 43 16.07 -4.56 -4.63
CA GLU A 43 16.65 -5.78 -5.20
C GLU A 43 17.93 -6.24 -4.46
N ASN A 44 18.61 -5.32 -3.73
CA ASN A 44 19.77 -5.62 -2.90
C ASN A 44 19.41 -5.87 -1.41
N SER A 45 18.15 -5.96 -1.07
CA SER A 45 17.66 -6.27 0.28
C SER A 45 17.12 -7.70 0.33
N ASP A 46 16.71 -8.13 1.55
CA ASP A 46 16.05 -9.42 1.77
C ASP A 46 14.54 -9.37 1.45
N LEU A 47 14.01 -8.20 1.02
CA LEU A 47 12.59 -8.07 0.68
C LEU A 47 12.28 -8.77 -0.65
N PRO A 48 11.22 -9.57 -0.73
CA PRO A 48 10.80 -10.19 -1.97
C PRO A 48 10.17 -9.12 -2.88
N THR A 49 10.96 -8.54 -3.78
CA THR A 49 10.52 -7.53 -4.75
C THR A 49 10.89 -7.96 -6.17
N PRO A 50 10.10 -7.57 -7.18
CA PRO A 50 10.52 -7.80 -8.57
C PRO A 50 11.71 -6.92 -8.91
N GLY A 51 12.73 -7.49 -9.56
CA GLY A 51 13.87 -6.70 -10.05
C GLY A 51 13.43 -5.73 -11.16
N ALA A 52 13.76 -4.45 -11.00
CA ALA A 52 13.53 -3.43 -12.04
C ALA A 52 14.53 -3.60 -13.18
N ARG A 53 14.08 -3.46 -14.44
CA ARG A 53 14.93 -3.67 -15.63
C ARG A 53 15.07 -2.41 -16.48
N TRP A 54 13.95 -1.84 -16.93
CA TRP A 54 13.95 -0.63 -17.76
C TRP A 54 12.80 0.29 -17.41
N LEU A 55 13.04 1.58 -17.58
CA LEU A 55 12.09 2.64 -17.36
C LEU A 55 11.94 3.49 -18.63
N ASP A 56 10.70 3.71 -19.04
CA ASP A 56 10.30 4.74 -20.02
C ASP A 56 9.48 5.80 -19.28
N ALA A 57 10.19 6.72 -18.60
CA ALA A 57 9.58 7.65 -17.66
C ALA A 57 8.62 8.65 -18.32
N ASP A 58 8.91 9.05 -19.54
CA ASP A 58 8.15 10.05 -20.30
C ASP A 58 7.27 9.44 -21.41
N GLY A 59 7.25 8.12 -21.52
CA GLY A 59 6.48 7.42 -22.56
C GLY A 59 7.04 7.58 -23.96
N ARG A 60 8.31 7.98 -24.10
CA ARG A 60 8.92 8.24 -25.40
C ARG A 60 8.97 7.02 -26.30
N TRP A 61 9.16 5.84 -25.74
CA TRP A 61 9.35 4.59 -26.47
C TRP A 61 8.09 3.74 -26.53
N LEU A 62 7.28 3.75 -25.45
CA LEU A 62 6.13 2.88 -25.28
C LEU A 62 4.79 3.64 -25.36
N GLY A 63 4.84 4.96 -25.63
CA GLY A 63 3.67 5.81 -25.82
C GLY A 63 3.04 6.33 -24.51
N ARG A 64 3.46 5.80 -23.36
CA ARG A 64 3.08 6.25 -22.01
C ARG A 64 4.14 5.85 -20.99
N PRO A 65 4.25 6.54 -19.84
CA PRO A 65 5.15 6.15 -18.78
C PRO A 65 5.02 4.67 -18.43
N SER A 66 6.14 3.96 -18.42
CA SER A 66 6.13 2.50 -18.33
C SER A 66 7.37 1.98 -17.61
N LEU A 67 7.19 0.91 -16.88
CA LEU A 67 8.21 0.17 -16.15
C LEU A 67 8.24 -1.29 -16.65
N ILE A 68 9.42 -1.79 -16.98
CA ILE A 68 9.65 -3.21 -17.25
C ILE A 68 10.41 -3.79 -16.07
N MET A 69 9.87 -4.87 -15.51
CA MET A 69 10.43 -5.55 -14.35
C MET A 69 10.36 -7.07 -14.52
N GLN A 70 11.09 -7.78 -13.67
CA GLN A 70 11.05 -9.23 -13.60
C GLN A 70 9.61 -9.71 -13.32
N ARG A 71 9.19 -10.75 -14.04
CA ARG A 71 7.94 -11.46 -13.76
C ARG A 71 8.21 -12.53 -12.69
N CYS A 72 7.83 -12.26 -11.46
CA CYS A 72 7.87 -13.24 -10.38
C CYS A 72 6.77 -14.30 -10.56
N PRO A 73 7.02 -15.55 -10.14
CA PRO A 73 6.01 -16.61 -10.20
C PRO A 73 4.89 -16.40 -9.18
N GLY A 74 3.70 -16.95 -9.47
CA GLY A 74 2.55 -16.93 -8.58
C GLY A 74 1.45 -15.98 -9.02
N ASP A 75 0.40 -15.94 -8.20
CA ASP A 75 -0.79 -15.13 -8.40
C ASP A 75 -1.10 -14.30 -7.15
N CYS A 76 -1.75 -13.14 -7.34
CA CYS A 76 -2.29 -12.33 -6.25
C CYS A 76 -3.77 -12.67 -6.06
N ASP A 77 -4.18 -12.93 -4.82
CA ASP A 77 -5.59 -13.13 -4.49
C ASP A 77 -5.96 -12.37 -3.21
N TYR A 78 -6.73 -11.29 -3.37
CA TYR A 78 -7.19 -10.48 -2.25
C TYR A 78 -8.16 -11.23 -1.30
N ARG A 79 -8.66 -12.41 -1.70
CA ARG A 79 -9.55 -13.27 -0.91
C ARG A 79 -8.87 -14.49 -0.32
N VAL A 80 -7.57 -14.64 -0.46
CA VAL A 80 -6.83 -15.85 -0.08
C VAL A 80 -7.08 -16.27 1.38
N LEU A 81 -7.24 -15.31 2.29
CA LEU A 81 -7.57 -15.59 3.70
C LEU A 81 -9.04 -15.98 3.93
N SER A 82 -9.90 -15.77 2.95
CA SER A 82 -11.31 -16.20 2.96
C SER A 82 -11.57 -17.42 2.08
N ASP A 83 -10.54 -18.00 1.44
CA ASP A 83 -10.65 -19.14 0.56
C ASP A 83 -11.10 -20.39 1.33
N SER A 84 -12.29 -20.91 1.00
CA SER A 84 -12.87 -22.08 1.64
C SER A 84 -12.21 -23.40 1.26
N GLN A 85 -11.35 -23.41 0.22
CA GLN A 85 -10.56 -24.59 -0.16
C GLN A 85 -9.34 -24.77 0.79
N ARG A 86 -8.96 -23.73 1.51
CA ARG A 86 -7.89 -23.77 2.50
C ARG A 86 -8.46 -24.04 3.89
N SER A 87 -7.80 -24.91 4.65
CA SER A 87 -8.14 -25.11 6.07
C SER A 87 -7.89 -23.83 6.87
N ILE A 88 -8.53 -23.70 8.03
CA ILE A 88 -8.33 -22.56 8.94
C ILE A 88 -6.85 -22.43 9.34
N THR A 89 -6.15 -23.54 9.54
CA THR A 89 -4.72 -23.56 9.89
C THR A 89 -3.86 -23.02 8.74
N GLN A 90 -4.15 -23.39 7.49
CA GLN A 90 -3.42 -22.86 6.32
C GLN A 90 -3.66 -21.36 6.14
N ARG A 91 -4.91 -20.91 6.30
CA ARG A 91 -5.23 -19.47 6.21
C ARG A 91 -4.54 -18.66 7.30
N ARG A 92 -4.50 -19.19 8.54
CA ARG A 92 -3.80 -18.55 9.65
C ARG A 92 -2.28 -18.47 9.38
N ALA A 93 -1.66 -19.53 8.92
CA ALA A 93 -0.24 -19.54 8.57
C ALA A 93 0.09 -18.50 7.46
N LEU A 94 -0.80 -18.33 6.47
CA LEU A 94 -0.67 -17.27 5.47
C LEU A 94 -0.82 -15.88 6.08
N ALA A 95 -1.78 -15.67 6.97
CA ALA A 95 -1.99 -14.39 7.65
C ALA A 95 -0.75 -14.02 8.51
N GLU A 96 -0.18 -14.98 9.22
CA GLU A 96 1.09 -14.83 9.95
C GLU A 96 2.23 -14.47 8.99
N SER A 97 2.36 -15.18 7.85
CA SER A 97 3.39 -14.87 6.84
C SER A 97 3.23 -13.48 6.22
N PHE A 98 2.02 -12.99 6.04
CA PHE A 98 1.77 -11.61 5.56
C PHE A 98 2.17 -10.58 6.62
N CYS A 99 1.89 -10.87 7.89
CA CYS A 99 2.32 -10.03 9.00
C CYS A 99 3.85 -10.00 9.12
N ASP A 100 4.52 -11.15 8.97
CA ASP A 100 5.99 -11.25 8.94
C ASP A 100 6.59 -10.43 7.79
N LEU A 101 5.99 -10.48 6.59
CA LEU A 101 6.43 -9.67 5.45
C LEU A 101 6.30 -8.17 5.75
N MET A 102 5.17 -7.73 6.33
CA MET A 102 4.99 -6.33 6.73
C MET A 102 6.02 -5.93 7.80
N ALA A 103 6.26 -6.79 8.78
CA ALA A 103 7.29 -6.59 9.80
C ALA A 103 8.69 -6.47 9.19
N GLN A 104 9.00 -7.27 8.17
CA GLN A 104 10.26 -7.21 7.43
C GLN A 104 10.40 -5.89 6.67
N VAL A 105 9.34 -5.41 6.00
CA VAL A 105 9.33 -4.09 5.35
C VAL A 105 9.66 -2.99 6.35
N HIS A 106 8.98 -2.96 7.51
CA HIS A 106 9.17 -1.93 8.54
C HIS A 106 10.51 -2.03 9.28
N SER A 107 11.12 -3.22 9.31
CA SER A 107 12.44 -3.45 9.94
C SER A 107 13.60 -3.27 8.97
N THR A 108 13.32 -2.96 7.71
CA THR A 108 14.36 -2.69 6.69
C THR A 108 15.22 -1.49 7.11
N ASP A 109 16.54 -1.68 7.08
CA ASP A 109 17.49 -0.57 7.35
C ASP A 109 17.52 0.40 6.15
N TRP A 110 16.51 1.27 6.12
CA TRP A 110 16.33 2.25 5.06
C TRP A 110 17.51 3.25 4.97
N GLN A 111 18.22 3.48 6.07
CA GLN A 111 19.40 4.36 6.12
C GLN A 111 20.58 3.70 5.43
N ALA A 112 20.88 2.44 5.77
CA ALA A 112 21.94 1.67 5.12
C ALA A 112 21.68 1.49 3.62
N LEU A 113 20.42 1.33 3.21
CA LEU A 113 20.02 1.27 1.80
C LEU A 113 19.99 2.62 1.09
N GLY A 114 20.10 3.73 1.83
CA GLY A 114 20.06 5.08 1.26
C GLY A 114 18.70 5.48 0.68
N LEU A 115 17.60 4.93 1.20
CA LEU A 115 16.24 5.16 0.66
C LEU A 115 15.79 6.63 0.73
N SER A 116 16.33 7.42 1.65
CA SER A 116 16.05 8.86 1.74
C SER A 116 16.42 9.64 0.47
N ALA A 117 17.37 9.15 -0.32
CA ALA A 117 17.72 9.78 -1.59
C ALA A 117 16.61 9.65 -2.65
N VAL A 118 15.68 8.70 -2.49
CA VAL A 118 14.60 8.42 -3.44
C VAL A 118 13.23 8.78 -2.85
N LEU A 119 13.01 8.51 -1.56
CA LEU A 119 11.71 8.62 -0.89
C LEU A 119 11.53 9.91 -0.08
N ASP A 120 12.56 10.71 0.10
CA ASP A 120 12.51 11.94 0.91
C ASP A 120 12.18 13.16 0.04
N GLY A 121 10.92 13.29 -0.34
CA GLY A 121 10.45 14.38 -1.21
C GLY A 121 9.98 15.66 -0.49
N SER A 122 9.64 15.63 0.81
CA SER A 122 8.96 16.75 1.48
C SER A 122 9.63 17.26 2.74
N GLY A 123 10.57 16.52 3.32
CA GLY A 123 11.22 16.87 4.60
C GLY A 123 10.27 16.84 5.81
N GLN A 124 8.99 16.53 5.62
CA GLN A 124 8.00 16.31 6.68
C GLN A 124 7.58 14.83 6.63
N LEU A 125 7.69 14.17 7.75
CA LEU A 125 7.32 12.76 7.93
C LEU A 125 6.21 12.63 8.97
N GLY A 126 5.42 11.56 8.86
CA GLY A 126 4.40 11.22 9.85
C GLY A 126 2.99 11.74 9.56
N ALA A 127 2.11 11.56 10.52
CA ALA A 127 0.67 11.73 10.39
C ALA A 127 0.21 13.09 9.82
N PRO A 128 0.76 14.24 10.24
CA PRO A 128 0.36 15.53 9.66
C PRO A 128 0.70 15.67 8.18
N ALA A 129 1.86 15.16 7.75
CA ALA A 129 2.31 15.26 6.37
C ALA A 129 1.46 14.41 5.44
N GLU A 130 1.15 13.18 5.86
CA GLU A 130 0.28 12.27 5.11
C GLU A 130 -1.14 12.84 5.00
N LEU A 131 -1.67 13.41 6.08
CA LEU A 131 -2.97 14.07 6.04
C LEU A 131 -2.99 15.25 5.05
N ASP A 132 -1.94 16.09 5.04
CA ASP A 132 -1.82 17.21 4.11
C ASP A 132 -1.71 16.75 2.66
N ALA A 133 -0.94 15.69 2.40
CA ALA A 133 -0.80 15.11 1.07
C ALA A 133 -2.14 14.58 0.54
N TRP A 134 -2.86 13.80 1.34
CA TRP A 134 -4.15 13.24 0.95
C TRP A 134 -5.29 14.27 0.93
N GLU A 135 -5.25 15.31 1.78
CA GLU A 135 -6.15 16.46 1.64
C GLU A 135 -5.92 17.17 0.32
N LYS A 136 -4.67 17.38 -0.11
CA LYS A 136 -4.36 17.97 -1.41
C LYS A 136 -4.96 17.14 -2.55
N VAL A 137 -4.81 15.80 -2.52
CA VAL A 137 -5.43 14.90 -3.50
C VAL A 137 -6.94 15.07 -3.52
N LEU A 138 -7.58 15.12 -2.34
CA LEU A 138 -9.02 15.37 -2.23
C LEU A 138 -9.43 16.68 -2.90
N ARG A 139 -8.75 17.79 -2.56
CA ARG A 139 -9.09 19.13 -3.11
C ARG A 139 -8.92 19.22 -4.62
N GLN A 140 -7.98 18.49 -5.19
CA GLN A 140 -7.76 18.43 -6.63
C GLN A 140 -8.84 17.63 -7.37
N ASN A 141 -9.43 16.64 -6.72
CA ASN A 141 -10.32 15.67 -7.36
C ASN A 141 -11.80 15.83 -6.98
N GLN A 142 -12.14 16.51 -5.87
CA GLN A 142 -13.53 16.67 -5.46
C GLN A 142 -14.33 17.47 -6.49
N LEU A 143 -15.54 16.99 -6.79
CA LEU A 143 -16.48 17.60 -7.76
C LEU A 143 -17.55 18.47 -7.09
N GLU A 144 -17.74 18.27 -5.80
CA GLU A 144 -18.74 18.93 -4.95
C GLU A 144 -18.22 19.07 -3.53
N PRO A 145 -18.80 19.93 -2.69
CA PRO A 145 -18.47 19.96 -1.26
C PRO A 145 -18.77 18.63 -0.59
N LEU A 146 -17.83 18.15 0.22
CA LEU A 146 -17.92 16.90 0.99
C LEU A 146 -17.72 17.20 2.49
N PRO A 147 -18.76 17.76 3.17
CA PRO A 147 -18.63 18.24 4.55
C PRO A 147 -18.25 17.13 5.54
N GLU A 148 -18.58 15.88 5.25
CA GLU A 148 -18.17 14.73 6.06
C GLU A 148 -16.64 14.56 6.04
N LEU A 149 -16.01 14.77 4.88
CA LEU A 149 -14.56 14.69 4.76
C LEU A 149 -13.88 15.92 5.36
N ASP A 150 -14.46 17.11 5.21
CA ASP A 150 -13.95 18.33 5.86
C ASP A 150 -13.99 18.20 7.39
N PHE A 151 -15.06 17.64 7.94
CA PHE A 151 -15.17 17.33 9.37
C PHE A 151 -14.12 16.32 9.82
N ALA A 152 -13.92 15.25 9.04
CA ALA A 152 -12.93 14.22 9.33
C ALA A 152 -11.49 14.79 9.30
N ILE A 153 -11.15 15.61 8.32
CA ILE A 153 -9.85 16.29 8.24
C ILE A 153 -9.61 17.14 9.50
N ALA A 154 -10.60 17.91 9.93
CA ALA A 154 -10.46 18.74 11.13
C ALA A 154 -10.19 17.91 12.38
N GLY A 155 -10.90 16.78 12.55
CA GLY A 155 -10.69 15.85 13.66
C GLY A 155 -9.33 15.17 13.61
N LEU A 156 -8.95 14.61 12.46
CA LEU A 156 -7.64 13.98 12.26
C LEU A 156 -6.49 14.97 12.52
N ARG A 157 -6.60 16.20 12.05
CA ARG A 157 -5.57 17.23 12.25
C ARG A 157 -5.42 17.62 13.71
N ALA A 158 -6.52 17.68 14.46
CA ALA A 158 -6.51 18.04 15.87
C ALA A 158 -5.87 16.98 16.78
N SER A 159 -5.80 15.72 16.31
CA SER A 159 -5.35 14.56 17.09
C SER A 159 -4.21 13.79 16.43
N ALA A 160 -3.54 14.37 15.44
CA ALA A 160 -2.45 13.72 14.73
C ALA A 160 -1.32 13.32 15.69
N PRO A 161 -0.93 12.02 15.72
CA PRO A 161 0.13 11.56 16.58
C PRO A 161 1.51 11.97 16.04
N GLU A 162 2.47 12.12 16.96
CA GLU A 162 3.88 12.17 16.59
C GLU A 162 4.38 10.75 16.28
N PRO A 163 5.17 10.56 15.24
CA PRO A 163 5.67 9.24 14.88
C PRO A 163 6.65 8.73 15.96
N ALA A 164 6.41 7.51 16.45
CA ALA A 164 7.35 6.88 17.38
C ALA A 164 8.67 6.50 16.70
N ARG A 165 8.64 6.27 15.40
CA ARG A 165 9.78 5.92 14.55
C ARG A 165 9.50 6.20 13.08
N THR A 166 10.57 6.22 12.28
CA THR A 166 10.50 6.23 10.82
C THR A 166 10.90 4.86 10.28
N ALA A 167 10.09 4.31 9.38
CA ALA A 167 10.32 3.07 8.67
C ALA A 167 10.04 3.23 7.18
N LEU A 168 10.41 2.25 6.37
CA LEU A 168 9.87 2.07 5.03
C LEU A 168 8.40 1.64 5.17
N VAL A 169 7.48 2.40 4.63
CA VAL A 169 6.03 2.13 4.61
C VAL A 169 5.62 1.78 3.19
N HIS A 170 4.82 0.72 3.03
CA HIS A 170 4.29 0.33 1.71
C HIS A 170 3.09 1.17 1.30
N ALA A 171 2.27 1.56 2.26
CA ALA A 171 1.07 2.41 2.13
C ALA A 171 -0.12 1.82 1.34
N ASP A 172 0.02 0.62 0.75
CA ASP A 172 -1.07 -0.17 0.14
C ASP A 172 -0.87 -1.68 0.37
N PHE A 173 -0.45 -2.04 1.59
CA PHE A 173 -0.18 -3.43 1.95
C PHE A 173 -1.47 -4.26 1.96
N LYS A 174 -1.58 -5.23 1.05
CA LYS A 174 -2.77 -6.10 0.93
C LYS A 174 -2.43 -7.41 0.20
N PRO A 175 -3.19 -8.50 0.43
CA PRO A 175 -2.97 -9.77 -0.28
C PRO A 175 -3.04 -9.65 -1.80
N GLY A 176 -3.80 -8.67 -2.32
CA GLY A 176 -3.86 -8.37 -3.76
C GLY A 176 -2.56 -7.81 -4.34
N ASN A 177 -1.59 -7.44 -3.51
CA ASN A 177 -0.26 -6.98 -3.90
C ASN A 177 0.84 -8.00 -3.52
N ILE A 178 0.48 -9.18 -3.01
CA ILE A 178 1.42 -10.24 -2.61
C ILE A 178 1.28 -11.41 -3.59
N LEU A 179 2.35 -11.73 -4.32
CA LEU A 179 2.39 -12.91 -5.18
C LEU A 179 2.66 -14.16 -4.34
N LEU A 180 1.80 -15.17 -4.56
CA LEU A 180 1.91 -16.49 -3.94
C LEU A 180 2.12 -17.57 -4.99
N ASP A 181 3.18 -18.36 -4.84
CA ASP A 181 3.38 -19.62 -5.55
C ASP A 181 3.05 -20.75 -4.56
N GLY A 182 1.82 -21.27 -4.63
CA GLY A 182 1.24 -22.08 -3.56
C GLY A 182 0.98 -21.25 -2.30
N ASP A 183 1.71 -21.54 -1.22
CA ASP A 183 1.66 -20.78 0.04
C ASP A 183 2.94 -19.95 0.28
N ARG A 184 3.86 -19.95 -0.69
CA ARG A 184 5.12 -19.22 -0.60
C ARG A 184 4.99 -17.83 -1.19
N ILE A 185 5.31 -16.80 -0.43
CA ILE A 185 5.43 -15.44 -0.94
C ILE A 185 6.63 -15.37 -1.90
N THR A 186 6.40 -14.83 -3.09
CA THR A 186 7.42 -14.67 -4.13
C THR A 186 7.75 -13.22 -4.43
N ALA A 187 6.78 -12.31 -4.26
CA ALA A 187 7.02 -10.88 -4.34
C ALA A 187 5.93 -10.06 -3.64
N LEU A 188 6.32 -8.91 -3.12
CA LEU A 188 5.45 -7.80 -2.76
C LEU A 188 5.51 -6.77 -3.90
N LEU A 189 4.35 -6.41 -4.43
CA LEU A 189 4.15 -5.56 -5.61
C LEU A 189 3.58 -4.20 -5.21
N ASP A 190 3.57 -3.27 -6.17
CA ASP A 190 2.82 -2.00 -6.10
C ASP A 190 3.39 -1.01 -5.06
N TRP A 191 4.68 -0.71 -5.22
CA TRP A 191 5.44 0.18 -4.36
C TRP A 191 5.25 1.67 -4.69
N GLU A 192 4.26 2.00 -5.51
CA GLU A 192 4.03 3.36 -6.01
C GLU A 192 3.64 4.39 -4.95
N LEU A 193 3.12 3.93 -3.79
CA LEU A 193 2.78 4.77 -2.64
C LEU A 193 3.82 4.70 -1.51
N ALA A 194 4.88 3.90 -1.70
CA ALA A 194 5.87 3.70 -0.65
C ALA A 194 6.61 4.99 -0.29
N HIS A 195 6.85 5.18 0.98
CA HIS A 195 7.54 6.34 1.52
C HIS A 195 8.24 6.02 2.86
N LEU A 196 9.02 6.96 3.36
CA LEU A 196 9.53 6.90 4.73
C LEU A 196 8.50 7.54 5.67
N GLY A 197 7.97 6.78 6.62
CA GLY A 197 6.88 7.24 7.48
C GLY A 197 6.74 6.43 8.75
N ASP A 198 5.58 6.62 9.41
CA ASP A 198 5.21 5.85 10.60
C ASP A 198 4.70 4.45 10.19
N PRO A 199 5.31 3.35 10.65
CA PRO A 199 4.86 1.99 10.32
C PRO A 199 3.42 1.71 10.75
N LEU A 200 2.85 2.49 11.67
CA LEU A 200 1.44 2.39 12.04
C LEU A 200 0.49 2.73 10.89
N GLU A 201 0.94 3.37 9.82
CA GLU A 201 0.13 3.59 8.62
C GLU A 201 -0.30 2.25 7.99
N ASP A 202 0.65 1.35 7.72
CA ASP A 202 0.32 0.03 7.17
C ASP A 202 -0.48 -0.81 8.16
N LEU A 203 -0.17 -0.76 9.45
CA LEU A 203 -0.98 -1.41 10.48
C LEU A 203 -2.41 -0.87 10.53
N GLY A 204 -2.59 0.45 10.43
CA GLY A 204 -3.89 1.09 10.32
C GLY A 204 -4.63 0.66 9.06
N TRP A 205 -3.91 0.53 7.94
CA TRP A 205 -4.46 0.07 6.67
C TRP A 205 -5.00 -1.35 6.73
N VAL A 206 -4.25 -2.29 7.30
CA VAL A 206 -4.64 -3.70 7.37
C VAL A 206 -5.66 -4.01 8.47
N THR A 207 -5.71 -3.21 9.53
CA THR A 207 -6.62 -3.44 10.67
C THR A 207 -7.91 -2.63 10.63
N GLN A 208 -8.07 -1.68 9.68
CA GLN A 208 -9.31 -0.91 9.55
C GLN A 208 -10.52 -1.80 9.24
N PRO A 209 -11.73 -1.45 9.71
CA PRO A 209 -12.91 -2.31 9.57
C PRO A 209 -13.33 -2.62 8.12
N LEU A 210 -13.02 -1.74 7.17
CA LEU A 210 -13.40 -1.91 5.76
C LEU A 210 -12.60 -3.02 5.06
N ARG A 211 -11.39 -3.32 5.56
CA ARG A 211 -10.47 -4.32 5.00
C ARG A 211 -10.42 -5.62 5.80
N ARG A 212 -11.27 -5.75 6.81
CA ARG A 212 -11.31 -6.94 7.68
C ARG A 212 -11.28 -8.25 6.89
N ALA A 213 -12.07 -8.37 5.82
CA ALA A 213 -12.16 -9.60 5.04
C ALA A 213 -10.90 -9.95 4.23
N GLU A 214 -10.00 -8.97 4.04
CA GLU A 214 -8.74 -9.15 3.33
C GLU A 214 -7.62 -9.63 4.26
N HIS A 215 -7.66 -9.22 5.54
CA HIS A 215 -6.53 -9.36 6.47
C HIS A 215 -6.82 -10.21 7.70
N LEU A 216 -8.09 -10.40 8.05
CA LEU A 216 -8.49 -11.09 9.27
C LEU A 216 -9.30 -12.36 8.95
N ILE A 217 -9.32 -13.30 9.88
CA ILE A 217 -10.04 -14.56 9.77
C ILE A 217 -10.94 -14.70 11.00
N ASP A 218 -12.25 -14.65 10.79
CA ASP A 218 -13.23 -14.73 11.88
C ASP A 218 -13.01 -15.94 12.78
N GLY A 219 -12.82 -15.67 14.08
CA GLY A 219 -12.60 -16.69 15.10
C GLY A 219 -11.23 -17.38 15.10
N ALA A 220 -10.27 -16.91 14.26
CA ALA A 220 -8.96 -17.55 14.18
C ALA A 220 -7.77 -16.58 14.05
N TRP A 221 -7.99 -15.36 13.56
CA TRP A 221 -6.96 -14.35 13.41
C TRP A 221 -7.62 -12.98 13.40
N ASP A 222 -7.71 -12.34 14.55
CA ASP A 222 -8.28 -11.00 14.67
C ASP A 222 -7.22 -9.90 14.67
N ALA A 223 -7.64 -8.65 14.86
CA ALA A 223 -6.73 -7.51 14.86
C ALA A 223 -5.74 -7.54 16.05
N ASP A 224 -6.16 -8.06 17.19
CA ASP A 224 -5.27 -8.17 18.35
C ASP A 224 -4.24 -9.29 18.17
N ASP A 225 -4.62 -10.42 17.55
CA ASP A 225 -3.68 -11.47 17.14
C ASP A 225 -2.62 -10.92 16.16
N LEU A 226 -3.06 -10.16 15.15
CA LEU A 226 -2.16 -9.55 14.15
C LEU A 226 -1.18 -8.58 14.81
N ILE A 227 -1.67 -7.70 15.69
CA ILE A 227 -0.82 -6.71 16.33
C ILE A 227 0.16 -7.38 17.30
N ALA A 228 -0.28 -8.38 18.07
CA ALA A 228 0.61 -9.11 18.96
C ALA A 228 1.72 -9.85 18.19
N HIS A 229 1.38 -10.43 17.03
CA HIS A 229 2.36 -11.08 16.14
C HIS A 229 3.35 -10.06 15.56
N TYR A 230 2.85 -8.91 15.12
CA TYR A 230 3.68 -7.82 14.60
C TYR A 230 4.65 -7.28 15.66
N GLU A 231 4.18 -7.03 16.89
CA GLU A 231 5.00 -6.61 18.03
C GLU A 231 6.10 -7.64 18.32
N GLN A 232 5.76 -8.92 18.29
CA GLN A 232 6.74 -10.00 18.47
C GLN A 232 7.78 -10.06 17.35
N ALA A 233 7.35 -9.90 16.09
CA ALA A 233 8.22 -9.98 14.92
C ALA A 233 9.18 -8.78 14.81
N THR A 234 8.73 -7.59 15.16
CA THR A 234 9.50 -6.35 15.02
C THR A 234 10.22 -5.92 16.32
N GLY A 235 9.71 -6.32 17.47
CA GLY A 235 10.07 -5.75 18.77
C GLY A 235 9.55 -4.32 18.96
N PHE A 236 8.59 -3.87 18.17
CA PHE A 236 8.00 -2.53 18.25
C PHE A 236 6.73 -2.55 19.10
N ASP A 237 6.65 -1.71 20.11
CA ASP A 237 5.41 -1.50 20.86
C ASP A 237 4.43 -0.68 20.02
N VAL A 238 3.19 -1.16 19.89
CA VAL A 238 2.12 -0.51 19.14
C VAL A 238 1.26 0.34 20.08
N ASP A 239 1.40 1.67 20.01
CA ASP A 239 0.48 2.56 20.70
C ASP A 239 -0.91 2.49 20.06
N ARG A 240 -1.87 1.97 20.81
CA ARG A 240 -3.24 1.73 20.34
C ARG A 240 -4.00 3.02 20.02
N SER A 241 -3.64 4.13 20.64
CA SER A 241 -4.24 5.45 20.35
C SER A 241 -3.77 5.95 18.98
N SER A 242 -2.47 5.92 18.73
CA SER A 242 -1.89 6.26 17.43
C SER A 242 -2.38 5.32 16.32
N LEU A 243 -2.44 4.00 16.58
CA LEU A 243 -2.99 3.05 15.61
C LEU A 243 -4.45 3.37 15.25
N ARG A 244 -5.27 3.75 16.22
CA ARG A 244 -6.65 4.13 15.98
C ARG A 244 -6.75 5.36 15.07
N TRP A 245 -5.86 6.32 15.24
CA TRP A 245 -5.74 7.46 14.34
C TRP A 245 -5.41 7.01 12.91
N TRP A 246 -4.43 6.12 12.76
CA TRP A 246 -4.05 5.57 11.45
C TRP A 246 -5.15 4.72 10.81
N GLN A 247 -5.98 4.03 11.57
CA GLN A 247 -7.19 3.37 11.05
C GLN A 247 -8.22 4.38 10.52
N ALA A 248 -8.42 5.48 11.23
CA ALA A 248 -9.28 6.58 10.77
C ALA A 248 -8.73 7.24 9.51
N PHE A 249 -7.42 7.54 9.49
CA PHE A 249 -6.72 8.07 8.32
C PHE A 249 -6.82 7.11 7.12
N SER A 250 -6.61 5.82 7.31
CA SER A 250 -6.75 4.81 6.25
C SER A 250 -8.17 4.75 5.68
N THR A 251 -9.17 4.97 6.52
CA THR A 251 -10.58 5.07 6.09
C THR A 251 -10.81 6.37 5.30
N PHE A 252 -10.22 7.49 5.73
CA PHE A 252 -10.22 8.76 4.99
C PHE A 252 -9.50 8.60 3.63
N LYS A 253 -8.31 8.03 3.61
CA LYS A 253 -7.55 7.70 2.38
C LYS A 253 -8.40 6.88 1.40
N THR A 254 -9.12 5.87 1.88
CA THR A 254 -10.06 5.08 1.07
C THR A 254 -11.17 5.96 0.45
N ALA A 255 -11.74 6.90 1.21
CA ALA A 255 -12.75 7.83 0.69
C ALA A 255 -12.17 8.75 -0.38
N VAL A 256 -10.95 9.28 -0.17
CA VAL A 256 -10.25 10.13 -1.14
C VAL A 256 -9.96 9.38 -2.44
N MET A 257 -9.48 8.14 -2.37
CA MET A 257 -9.29 7.29 -3.55
C MET A 257 -10.59 7.10 -4.34
N GLN A 258 -11.73 6.93 -3.65
CA GLN A 258 -13.03 6.82 -4.30
C GLN A 258 -13.47 8.14 -4.95
N VAL A 259 -13.16 9.30 -4.35
CA VAL A 259 -13.38 10.62 -4.97
C VAL A 259 -12.54 10.78 -6.24
N SER A 260 -11.25 10.40 -6.19
CA SER A 260 -10.36 10.42 -7.35
C SER A 260 -10.85 9.49 -8.47
N GLY A 261 -11.35 8.30 -8.11
CA GLY A 261 -11.95 7.37 -9.06
C GLY A 261 -13.20 7.93 -9.73
N LEU A 262 -14.07 8.64 -8.99
CA LEU A 262 -15.22 9.34 -9.57
C LEU A 262 -14.78 10.44 -10.53
N ARG A 263 -13.79 11.23 -10.16
CA ARG A 263 -13.21 12.27 -11.01
C ARG A 263 -12.68 11.67 -12.32
N SER A 264 -11.90 10.58 -12.21
CA SER A 264 -11.37 9.86 -13.37
C SER A 264 -12.46 9.35 -14.31
N PHE A 265 -13.57 8.85 -13.75
CA PHE A 265 -14.75 8.45 -14.54
C PHE A 265 -15.41 9.64 -15.26
N ILE A 266 -15.65 10.74 -14.57
CA ILE A 266 -16.26 11.95 -15.16
C ILE A 266 -15.38 12.53 -16.27
N ASP A 267 -14.06 12.48 -16.11
CA ASP A 267 -13.11 12.93 -17.12
C ASP A 267 -12.95 11.95 -18.30
N GLY A 268 -13.67 10.82 -18.29
CA GLY A 268 -13.61 9.77 -19.33
C GLY A 268 -12.31 8.95 -19.33
N ARG A 269 -11.59 8.94 -18.21
CA ARG A 269 -10.31 8.20 -18.04
C ARG A 269 -10.48 6.83 -17.41
N SER A 270 -11.68 6.52 -16.90
CA SER A 270 -12.04 5.24 -16.30
C SER A 270 -13.45 4.85 -16.70
N ASP A 271 -13.71 3.57 -16.87
CA ASP A 271 -15.05 3.04 -17.21
C ASP A 271 -15.93 2.77 -15.97
N GLU A 272 -15.36 2.88 -14.75
CA GLU A 272 -16.06 2.57 -13.51
C GLU A 272 -16.27 3.82 -12.65
N PRO A 273 -17.54 4.13 -12.26
CA PRO A 273 -17.86 5.27 -11.39
C PRO A 273 -17.63 4.93 -9.92
N PHE A 274 -16.43 5.15 -9.41
CA PHE A 274 -16.20 5.11 -7.98
C PHE A 274 -16.74 6.38 -7.31
N ARG A 275 -17.30 6.23 -6.10
CA ARG A 275 -17.57 7.35 -5.20
C ARG A 275 -17.61 6.85 -3.75
N PRO A 276 -17.38 7.73 -2.77
CA PRO A 276 -17.47 7.36 -1.36
C PRO A 276 -18.81 6.74 -1.04
N THR A 277 -18.78 5.50 -0.58
CA THR A 277 -20.00 4.78 -0.20
C THR A 277 -20.45 5.24 1.18
N ARG A 278 -21.77 5.10 1.48
CA ARG A 278 -22.28 5.37 2.82
C ARG A 278 -21.53 4.60 3.90
N ARG A 279 -21.10 3.37 3.60
CA ARG A 279 -20.34 2.54 4.55
C ARG A 279 -18.99 3.18 4.87
N VAL A 280 -18.25 3.66 3.88
CA VAL A 280 -16.95 4.33 4.07
C VAL A 280 -17.13 5.59 4.90
N LEU A 281 -18.07 6.46 4.52
CA LEU A 281 -18.32 7.71 5.26
C LEU A 281 -18.79 7.47 6.69
N SER A 282 -19.72 6.52 6.93
CA SER A 282 -20.16 6.22 8.30
C SER A 282 -19.03 5.63 9.15
N THR A 283 -18.19 4.74 8.58
CA THR A 283 -17.04 4.20 9.30
C THR A 283 -16.04 5.30 9.68
N LEU A 284 -15.75 6.22 8.76
CA LEU A 284 -14.89 7.37 9.03
C LEU A 284 -15.43 8.26 10.14
N LEU A 285 -16.73 8.62 10.06
CA LEU A 285 -17.37 9.46 11.08
C LEU A 285 -17.42 8.76 12.45
N ASP A 286 -17.60 7.44 12.48
CA ASP A 286 -17.54 6.67 13.71
C ASP A 286 -16.17 6.75 14.42
N PHE A 287 -15.09 6.87 13.67
CA PHE A 287 -13.76 7.11 14.23
C PHE A 287 -13.64 8.53 14.82
N VAL A 288 -14.11 9.53 14.10
CA VAL A 288 -13.89 10.95 14.44
C VAL A 288 -14.86 11.46 15.50
N VAL A 289 -16.12 10.96 15.53
CA VAL A 289 -17.15 11.42 16.49
C VAL A 289 -17.04 10.74 17.83
N LYS A 290 -16.66 9.45 17.87
CA LYS A 290 -16.42 8.78 19.15
C LYS A 290 -15.18 9.38 19.76
N GLU A 291 -15.32 10.14 20.83
CA GLU A 291 -14.31 10.95 21.55
C GLU A 291 -13.03 10.21 22.01
N ASP A 292 -12.68 9.10 21.40
CA ASP A 292 -11.56 8.24 21.78
C ASP A 292 -10.20 8.73 21.21
N PHE A 293 -10.15 9.93 20.62
CA PHE A 293 -8.91 10.64 20.28
C PHE A 293 -8.38 11.55 21.42
N ARG A 294 -8.93 11.42 22.65
CA ARG A 294 -8.45 12.19 23.79
C ARG A 294 -7.55 11.37 24.70
#